data_d866c8533348db4db2440e353d45bc91
#
_entry.id   d866c8533348db4db2440e353d45bc91
#
_cell.length_a   1.000
_cell.length_b   1.000
_cell.length_c   1.000
_cell.angle_alpha   90.00
_cell.angle_beta   90.00
_cell.angle_gamma   90.00
#
_symmetry.space_group_name_H-M   'P 1'
#
loop_
_entity.id
_entity.type
_entity.pdbx_description
1 polymer ?
#
loop_
_entity_poly.entity_id
_entity_poly.type
_entity_poly.pdbx_seq_one_letter_code
_entity_poly.pdbx_strand_id
1 'polypeptide(L)'
;STYDERSIPAGIHGKKGSYSTIKRILSHKPVIIHGDGTSLWTVTHNSDFARGFIGLLGNIHAIGETVHITSDETVTWNQIYSIIADALGCPDFQSVHISSEFLGACGKQYDLTGALLGDKANSVVFDNSKLKQLVPGFTAVKRADQGIRESISYILSHPECQVEDPEFDIWCDKVIAAQKEALRSLL
;
A
#
# COMPACT_ATOMS: atom_id res chain seq x y z
N SER A 1 5.49 -0.69 -4.79
CA SER A 1 4.42 0.28 -5.17
C SER A 1 4.94 1.70 -5.16
N THR A 2 4.64 2.46 -6.21
CA THR A 2 4.90 3.91 -6.23
C THR A 2 3.62 4.63 -5.78
N TYR A 3 3.78 5.62 -4.93
CA TYR A 3 2.68 6.44 -4.40
C TYR A 3 3.08 7.92 -4.37
N ASP A 4 2.12 8.80 -4.20
CA ASP A 4 2.28 10.25 -4.20
C ASP A 4 1.53 10.90 -3.02
N GLU A 5 1.48 12.22 -3.00
CA GLU A 5 0.76 12.99 -1.98
C GLU A 5 -0.76 12.78 -1.99
N ARG A 6 -1.34 12.24 -3.09
CA ARG A 6 -2.80 12.09 -3.28
C ARG A 6 -3.33 10.72 -2.88
N SER A 7 -2.43 9.78 -2.59
CA SER A 7 -2.79 8.39 -2.28
C SER A 7 -1.88 7.78 -1.22
N ILE A 8 -2.37 6.78 -0.52
CA ILE A 8 -1.56 5.97 0.40
C ILE A 8 -1.36 4.57 -0.16
N PRO A 9 -0.24 3.90 0.14
CA PRO A 9 0.05 2.55 -0.33
C PRO A 9 -0.74 1.50 0.47
N ALA A 10 -2.07 1.49 0.33
CA ALA A 10 -2.92 0.48 0.97
C ALA A 10 -2.79 -0.88 0.28
N GLY A 11 -2.77 -1.97 1.06
CA GLY A 11 -2.68 -3.34 0.55
C GLY A 11 -3.90 -3.74 -0.29
N ILE A 12 -5.08 -3.35 0.17
CA ILE A 12 -6.34 -3.49 -0.54
C ILE A 12 -7.08 -2.15 -0.59
N HIS A 13 -7.81 -1.91 -1.66
CA HIS A 13 -8.65 -0.72 -1.83
C HIS A 13 -9.78 -1.00 -2.81
N GLY A 14 -10.82 -0.20 -2.78
CA GLY A 14 -11.90 -0.22 -3.74
C GLY A 14 -11.54 0.47 -5.06
N LYS A 15 -12.54 0.62 -5.93
CA LYS A 15 -12.37 1.23 -7.26
C LYS A 15 -12.06 2.72 -7.23
N LYS A 16 -12.38 3.39 -6.14
CA LYS A 16 -12.21 4.84 -5.97
C LYS A 16 -10.93 5.23 -5.22
N GLY A 17 -10.01 4.27 -5.04
CA GLY A 17 -8.70 4.53 -4.45
C GLY A 17 -8.61 4.22 -2.95
N SER A 18 -7.57 4.74 -2.32
CA SER A 18 -7.15 4.35 -0.97
C SER A 18 -7.78 5.14 0.18
N TYR A 19 -8.57 6.19 -0.11
CA TYR A 19 -9.20 7.03 0.94
C TYR A 19 -10.11 6.23 1.88
N SER A 20 -10.76 5.16 1.39
CA SER A 20 -11.60 4.28 2.21
C SER A 20 -10.86 3.72 3.42
N THR A 21 -9.56 3.42 3.30
CA THR A 21 -8.74 2.96 4.43
C THR A 21 -8.60 4.05 5.49
N ILE A 22 -8.27 5.28 5.07
CA ILE A 22 -8.18 6.46 5.96
C ILE A 22 -9.51 6.69 6.68
N LYS A 23 -10.61 6.70 5.93
CA LYS A 23 -11.96 6.92 6.48
C LYS A 23 -12.33 5.85 7.50
N ARG A 24 -12.02 4.57 7.25
CA ARG A 24 -12.31 3.47 8.19
C ARG A 24 -11.53 3.66 9.50
N ILE A 25 -10.25 4.01 9.44
CA ILE A 25 -9.42 4.26 10.63
C ILE A 25 -9.99 5.43 11.44
N LEU A 26 -10.26 6.57 10.80
CA LEU A 26 -10.84 7.76 11.45
C LEU A 26 -12.23 7.52 12.05
N SER A 27 -13.00 6.58 11.47
CA SER A 27 -14.32 6.17 11.97
C SER A 27 -14.27 5.03 12.97
N HIS A 28 -13.07 4.64 13.45
CA HIS A 28 -12.84 3.51 14.34
C HIS A 28 -13.44 2.18 13.83
N LYS A 29 -13.56 2.04 12.52
CA LYS A 29 -13.97 0.78 11.87
C LYS A 29 -12.76 -0.14 11.68
N PRO A 30 -12.94 -1.47 11.80
CA PRO A 30 -11.87 -2.42 11.53
C PRO A 30 -11.36 -2.32 10.10
N VAL A 31 -10.04 -2.42 9.90
CA VAL A 31 -9.38 -2.41 8.60
C VAL A 31 -8.86 -3.79 8.26
N ILE A 32 -9.12 -4.25 7.05
CA ILE A 32 -8.64 -5.55 6.57
C ILE A 32 -7.18 -5.42 6.15
N ILE A 33 -6.34 -6.32 6.69
CA ILE A 33 -4.97 -6.57 6.24
C ILE A 33 -4.93 -7.97 5.64
N HIS A 34 -4.43 -8.11 4.43
CA HIS A 34 -4.35 -9.40 3.75
C HIS A 34 -3.28 -10.32 4.34
N GLY A 35 -3.55 -11.62 4.34
CA GLY A 35 -2.69 -12.61 4.97
C GLY A 35 -2.54 -12.36 6.46
N ASP A 36 -1.35 -12.55 6.98
CA ASP A 36 -0.95 -12.19 8.35
C ASP A 36 -0.29 -10.78 8.42
N GLY A 37 -0.21 -10.09 7.28
CA GLY A 37 0.41 -8.78 7.15
C GLY A 37 1.93 -8.76 7.26
N THR A 38 2.60 -9.92 7.25
CA THR A 38 4.05 -10.03 7.42
C THR A 38 4.84 -10.07 6.11
N SER A 39 4.17 -10.25 4.96
CA SER A 39 4.87 -10.21 3.68
C SER A 39 5.57 -8.86 3.49
N LEU A 40 6.81 -8.93 2.98
CA LEU A 40 7.65 -7.76 2.76
C LEU A 40 7.28 -7.03 1.48
N TRP A 41 7.25 -5.71 1.56
CA TRP A 41 6.92 -4.86 0.43
C TRP A 41 7.80 -3.63 0.35
N THR A 42 7.97 -3.09 -0.86
CA THR A 42 8.69 -1.85 -1.08
C THR A 42 7.72 -0.78 -1.57
N VAL A 43 7.66 0.34 -0.84
CA VAL A 43 6.91 1.54 -1.23
C VAL A 43 7.88 2.64 -1.61
N THR A 44 7.64 3.29 -2.75
CA THR A 44 8.53 4.31 -3.29
C THR A 44 7.74 5.59 -3.51
N HIS A 45 8.16 6.67 -2.88
CA HIS A 45 7.53 7.96 -3.11
C HIS A 45 7.82 8.46 -4.54
N ASN A 46 6.84 9.10 -5.20
CA ASN A 46 6.95 9.58 -6.57
C ASN A 46 8.17 10.49 -6.81
N SER A 47 8.56 11.29 -5.81
CA SER A 47 9.74 12.19 -5.91
C SER A 47 11.05 11.40 -6.05
N ASP A 48 11.19 10.27 -5.34
CA ASP A 48 12.38 9.43 -5.48
C ASP A 48 12.34 8.64 -6.80
N PHE A 49 11.17 8.16 -7.21
CA PHE A 49 11.01 7.56 -8.53
C PHE A 49 11.40 8.55 -9.63
N ALA A 50 10.91 9.80 -9.57
CA ALA A 50 11.22 10.84 -10.54
C ALA A 50 12.73 11.13 -10.61
N ARG A 51 13.42 11.18 -9.47
CA ARG A 51 14.90 11.38 -9.45
C ARG A 51 15.64 10.26 -10.15
N GLY A 52 15.28 9.00 -9.89
CA GLY A 52 15.86 7.84 -10.60
C GLY A 52 15.55 7.88 -12.10
N PHE A 53 14.31 8.18 -12.46
CA PHE A 53 13.88 8.27 -13.85
C PHE A 53 14.59 9.39 -14.61
N ILE A 54 14.67 10.59 -14.03
CA ILE A 54 15.40 11.72 -14.65
C ILE A 54 16.87 11.38 -14.83
N GLY A 55 17.51 10.69 -13.88
CA GLY A 55 18.90 10.28 -14.00
C GLY A 55 19.15 9.26 -15.13
N LEU A 56 18.12 8.51 -15.53
CA LEU A 56 18.21 7.58 -16.67
C LEU A 56 17.96 8.28 -18.03
N LEU A 57 17.28 9.44 -18.04
CA LEU A 57 16.98 10.16 -19.29
C LEU A 57 18.26 10.64 -19.94
N GLY A 58 18.42 10.28 -21.21
CA GLY A 58 19.62 10.63 -21.99
C GLY A 58 20.88 9.82 -21.65
N ASN A 59 20.80 8.87 -20.73
CA ASN A 59 21.91 7.98 -20.42
C ASN A 59 22.00 6.88 -21.47
N ILE A 60 23.04 6.93 -22.30
CA ILE A 60 23.26 5.94 -23.39
C ILE A 60 23.46 4.51 -22.86
N HIS A 61 23.95 4.35 -21.63
CA HIS A 61 24.15 3.05 -21.00
C HIS A 61 22.85 2.43 -20.45
N ALA A 62 21.76 3.22 -20.39
CA ALA A 62 20.45 2.73 -20.00
C ALA A 62 19.60 2.26 -21.19
N ILE A 63 20.07 2.47 -22.44
CA ILE A 63 19.32 2.08 -23.64
C ILE A 63 19.26 0.56 -23.72
N GLY A 64 18.03 0.03 -23.83
CA GLY A 64 17.78 -1.43 -23.88
C GLY A 64 17.81 -2.12 -22.52
N GLU A 65 18.08 -1.40 -21.43
CA GLU A 65 18.13 -1.96 -20.09
C GLU A 65 16.76 -1.95 -19.39
N THR A 66 16.51 -2.98 -18.60
CA THR A 66 15.40 -3.01 -17.66
C THR A 66 15.90 -2.62 -16.27
N VAL A 67 15.35 -1.58 -15.67
CA VAL A 67 15.84 -0.99 -14.43
C VAL A 67 14.71 -0.86 -13.42
N HIS A 68 14.89 -1.37 -12.20
CA HIS A 68 14.02 -1.10 -11.08
C HIS A 68 14.35 0.29 -10.50
N ILE A 69 13.34 1.11 -10.28
CA ILE A 69 13.47 2.40 -9.59
C ILE A 69 12.60 2.31 -8.33
N THR A 70 13.22 1.95 -7.22
CA THR A 70 12.52 1.71 -5.95
C THR A 70 13.28 2.30 -4.77
N SER A 71 12.62 2.42 -3.63
CA SER A 71 13.29 2.62 -2.34
C SER A 71 14.15 1.40 -1.99
N ASP A 72 15.21 1.61 -1.21
CA ASP A 72 15.97 0.52 -0.58
C ASP A 72 15.28 0.01 0.70
N GLU A 73 14.25 0.71 1.17
CA GLU A 73 13.51 0.36 2.37
C GLU A 73 12.49 -0.74 2.07
N THR A 74 12.46 -1.74 2.94
CA THR A 74 11.50 -2.84 2.88
C THR A 74 10.71 -2.85 4.17
N VAL A 75 9.38 -2.89 4.06
CA VAL A 75 8.44 -2.87 5.19
C VAL A 75 7.41 -3.98 5.05
N THR A 76 6.85 -4.43 6.16
CA THR A 76 5.70 -5.34 6.15
C THR A 76 4.40 -4.56 5.95
N TRP A 77 3.34 -5.24 5.53
CA TRP A 77 2.02 -4.61 5.45
C TRP A 77 1.53 -4.14 6.82
N ASN A 78 1.81 -4.90 7.88
CA ASN A 78 1.51 -4.45 9.24
C ASN A 78 2.18 -3.12 9.58
N GLN A 79 3.46 -2.95 9.21
CA GLN A 79 4.17 -1.69 9.41
C GLN A 79 3.57 -0.56 8.58
N ILE A 80 3.20 -0.80 7.31
CA ILE A 80 2.55 0.21 6.47
C ILE A 80 1.26 0.71 7.12
N TYR A 81 0.38 -0.21 7.56
CA TYR A 81 -0.88 0.18 8.21
C TYR A 81 -0.67 0.85 9.57
N SER A 82 0.33 0.43 10.33
CA SER A 82 0.72 1.11 11.57
C SER A 82 1.16 2.56 11.32
N ILE A 83 1.99 2.78 10.30
CA ILE A 83 2.44 4.12 9.91
C ILE A 83 1.24 4.99 9.49
N ILE A 84 0.30 4.43 8.72
CA ILE A 84 -0.94 5.13 8.33
C ILE A 84 -1.75 5.53 9.57
N ALA A 85 -1.97 4.59 10.48
CA ALA A 85 -2.75 4.81 11.69
C ALA A 85 -2.08 5.85 12.62
N ASP A 86 -0.77 5.77 12.81
CA ASP A 86 0.01 6.74 13.58
C ASP A 86 -0.08 8.15 12.98
N ALA A 87 0.00 8.25 11.65
CA ALA A 87 -0.12 9.52 10.95
C ALA A 87 -1.52 10.16 11.08
N LEU A 88 -2.55 9.32 11.28
CA LEU A 88 -3.94 9.75 11.53
C LEU A 88 -4.22 10.03 13.01
N GLY A 89 -3.25 9.82 13.92
CA GLY A 89 -3.46 9.95 15.36
C GLY A 89 -4.31 8.83 15.96
N CYS A 90 -4.41 7.68 15.30
CA CYS A 90 -5.22 6.53 15.69
C CYS A 90 -4.35 5.26 15.87
N PRO A 91 -3.32 5.25 16.75
CA PRO A 91 -2.40 4.12 16.88
C PRO A 91 -3.09 2.82 17.29
N ASP A 92 -4.21 2.91 18.01
CA ASP A 92 -5.00 1.76 18.48
C ASP A 92 -6.06 1.30 17.45
N PHE A 93 -5.83 1.54 16.16
CA PHE A 93 -6.76 1.10 15.12
C PHE A 93 -6.98 -0.41 15.15
N GLN A 94 -8.17 -0.86 14.78
CA GLN A 94 -8.49 -2.28 14.74
C GLN A 94 -8.11 -2.87 13.38
N SER A 95 -7.16 -3.80 13.36
CA SER A 95 -6.84 -4.60 12.18
C SER A 95 -7.52 -5.96 12.22
N VAL A 96 -7.94 -6.46 11.06
CA VAL A 96 -8.46 -7.81 10.87
C VAL A 96 -7.68 -8.48 9.76
N HIS A 97 -6.92 -9.52 10.13
CA HIS A 97 -6.13 -10.30 9.18
C HIS A 97 -7.02 -11.35 8.52
N ILE A 98 -7.04 -11.35 7.18
CA ILE A 98 -7.86 -12.25 6.38
C ILE A 98 -7.00 -12.86 5.28
N SER A 99 -7.09 -14.17 5.09
CA SER A 99 -6.25 -14.87 4.10
C SER A 99 -6.42 -14.27 2.70
N SER A 100 -5.33 -14.19 1.96
CA SER A 100 -5.33 -13.64 0.61
C SER A 100 -6.20 -14.45 -0.35
N GLU A 101 -6.29 -15.77 -0.15
CA GLU A 101 -7.16 -16.67 -0.92
C GLU A 101 -8.63 -16.35 -0.69
N PHE A 102 -9.03 -16.13 0.58
CA PHE A 102 -10.40 -15.77 0.89
C PHE A 102 -10.77 -14.42 0.28
N LEU A 103 -9.90 -13.41 0.45
CA LEU A 103 -10.08 -12.07 -0.14
C LEU A 103 -10.15 -12.14 -1.67
N GLY A 104 -9.28 -12.91 -2.31
CA GLY A 104 -9.30 -13.13 -3.76
C GLY A 104 -10.61 -13.77 -4.25
N ALA A 105 -11.11 -14.79 -3.50
CA ALA A 105 -12.34 -15.45 -3.86
C ALA A 105 -13.59 -14.56 -3.76
N CYS A 106 -13.69 -13.73 -2.71
CA CYS A 106 -14.85 -12.87 -2.46
C CYS A 106 -14.70 -11.44 -3.01
N GLY A 107 -13.50 -11.03 -3.43
CA GLY A 107 -13.17 -9.69 -3.91
C GLY A 107 -12.88 -9.58 -5.41
N LYS A 108 -13.46 -10.45 -6.23
CA LYS A 108 -13.24 -10.48 -7.69
C LYS A 108 -13.55 -9.13 -8.38
N GLN A 109 -14.58 -8.42 -7.91
CA GLN A 109 -14.95 -7.08 -8.42
C GLN A 109 -13.88 -6.00 -8.20
N TYR A 110 -12.91 -6.28 -7.32
CA TYR A 110 -11.76 -5.41 -7.01
C TYR A 110 -10.43 -5.99 -7.50
N ASP A 111 -10.47 -7.07 -8.30
CA ASP A 111 -9.29 -7.79 -8.81
C ASP A 111 -8.32 -8.25 -7.72
N LEU A 112 -8.85 -8.63 -6.55
CA LEU A 112 -8.00 -9.01 -5.41
C LEU A 112 -7.26 -10.33 -5.63
N THR A 113 -7.72 -11.21 -6.53
CA THR A 113 -6.99 -12.45 -6.84
C THR A 113 -5.62 -12.12 -7.44
N GLY A 114 -5.58 -11.31 -8.50
CA GLY A 114 -4.32 -10.88 -9.13
C GLY A 114 -3.48 -10.02 -8.20
N ALA A 115 -4.09 -9.03 -7.57
CA ALA A 115 -3.41 -8.06 -6.71
C ALA A 115 -2.81 -8.68 -5.45
N LEU A 116 -3.38 -9.75 -4.92
CA LEU A 116 -2.88 -10.40 -3.69
C LEU A 116 -2.08 -11.66 -4.02
N LEU A 117 -2.69 -12.69 -4.60
CA LEU A 117 -2.03 -13.98 -4.82
C LEU A 117 -0.91 -13.89 -5.86
N GLY A 118 -1.10 -13.06 -6.89
CA GLY A 118 -0.09 -12.80 -7.92
C GLY A 118 1.00 -11.82 -7.48
N ASP A 119 0.81 -11.08 -6.38
CA ASP A 119 1.69 -9.97 -6.03
C ASP A 119 1.86 -9.84 -4.49
N LYS A 120 1.00 -9.11 -3.80
CA LYS A 120 1.22 -8.58 -2.44
C LYS A 120 1.27 -9.63 -1.31
N ALA A 121 0.71 -10.83 -1.52
CA ALA A 121 0.80 -11.92 -0.55
C ALA A 121 2.21 -12.53 -0.46
N ASN A 122 3.06 -12.26 -1.44
CA ASN A 122 4.44 -12.75 -1.49
C ASN A 122 5.40 -11.64 -1.07
N SER A 123 6.46 -12.01 -0.35
CA SER A 123 7.52 -11.06 0.00
C SER A 123 8.34 -10.71 -1.23
N VAL A 124 8.52 -9.42 -1.49
CA VAL A 124 9.34 -8.91 -2.60
C VAL A 124 10.35 -7.91 -2.05
N VAL A 125 11.63 -8.18 -2.35
CA VAL A 125 12.76 -7.29 -2.06
C VAL A 125 13.45 -6.96 -3.37
N PHE A 126 13.55 -5.67 -3.69
CA PHE A 126 14.13 -5.21 -4.95
C PHE A 126 15.58 -4.84 -4.78
N ASP A 127 16.39 -5.19 -5.79
CA ASP A 127 17.78 -4.78 -5.90
C ASP A 127 17.92 -3.56 -6.82
N ASN A 128 18.37 -2.45 -6.26
CA ASN A 128 18.61 -1.18 -6.96
C ASN A 128 20.07 -1.04 -7.46
N SER A 129 20.90 -2.06 -7.39
CA SER A 129 22.31 -1.97 -7.78
C SER A 129 22.50 -1.48 -9.20
N LYS A 130 21.69 -1.99 -10.15
CA LYS A 130 21.74 -1.54 -11.55
C LYS A 130 21.39 -0.05 -11.68
N LEU A 131 20.36 0.42 -10.98
CA LEU A 131 20.00 1.85 -10.98
C LEU A 131 21.17 2.70 -10.47
N LYS A 132 21.79 2.30 -9.36
CA LYS A 132 22.90 3.03 -8.74
C LYS A 132 24.17 3.05 -9.62
N GLN A 133 24.37 2.00 -10.43
CA GLN A 133 25.43 1.98 -11.44
C GLN A 133 25.15 2.94 -12.60
N LEU A 134 23.92 2.98 -13.10
CA LEU A 134 23.51 3.83 -14.21
C LEU A 134 23.32 5.30 -13.80
N VAL A 135 22.92 5.54 -12.56
CA VAL A 135 22.69 6.88 -11.99
C VAL A 135 23.53 7.02 -10.71
N PRO A 136 24.85 7.26 -10.83
CA PRO A 136 25.71 7.43 -9.68
C PRO A 136 25.20 8.54 -8.75
N GLY A 137 25.15 8.23 -7.44
CA GLY A 137 24.62 9.14 -6.43
C GLY A 137 23.09 9.08 -6.24
N PHE A 138 22.38 8.18 -6.96
CA PHE A 138 20.99 7.93 -6.63
C PHE A 138 20.86 7.29 -5.24
N THR A 139 20.01 7.89 -4.44
CA THR A 139 19.55 7.36 -3.15
C THR A 139 18.10 7.76 -2.97
N ALA A 140 17.23 6.81 -2.66
CA ALA A 140 15.88 7.12 -2.24
C ALA A 140 15.96 7.77 -0.86
N VAL A 141 15.51 9.02 -0.75
CA VAL A 141 15.66 9.82 0.49
C VAL A 141 14.38 9.89 1.29
N LYS A 142 13.24 9.59 0.66
CA LYS A 142 11.93 9.63 1.29
C LYS A 142 11.64 8.28 1.93
N ARG A 143 11.71 8.22 3.26
CA ARG A 143 11.34 7.00 4.00
C ARG A 143 9.84 6.79 3.94
N ALA A 144 9.40 5.53 4.09
CA ALA A 144 7.99 5.16 4.05
C ALA A 144 7.15 5.94 5.06
N ASP A 145 7.63 6.08 6.30
CA ASP A 145 6.94 6.83 7.35
C ASP A 145 6.81 8.32 7.04
N GLN A 146 7.81 8.92 6.42
CA GLN A 146 7.78 10.34 6.03
C GLN A 146 6.81 10.57 4.88
N GLY A 147 6.93 9.78 3.80
CA GLY A 147 6.09 9.94 2.62
C GLY A 147 4.61 9.66 2.90
N ILE A 148 4.31 8.62 3.68
CA ILE A 148 2.92 8.31 4.07
C ILE A 148 2.32 9.44 4.92
N ARG A 149 3.07 10.03 5.87
CA ARG A 149 2.60 11.18 6.66
C ARG A 149 2.33 12.40 5.78
N GLU A 150 3.20 12.68 4.81
CA GLU A 150 2.99 13.77 3.85
C GLU A 150 1.72 13.53 3.03
N SER A 151 1.54 12.32 2.49
CA SER A 151 0.32 11.96 1.74
C SER A 151 -0.94 12.13 2.59
N ILE A 152 -0.94 11.65 3.83
CA ILE A 152 -2.09 11.80 4.72
C ILE A 152 -2.37 13.26 5.02
N SER A 153 -1.35 14.06 5.34
CA SER A 153 -1.52 15.49 5.57
C SER A 153 -2.10 16.21 4.35
N TYR A 154 -1.62 15.86 3.16
CA TYR A 154 -2.15 16.39 1.90
C TYR A 154 -3.61 15.99 1.70
N ILE A 155 -3.93 14.69 1.78
CA ILE A 155 -5.28 14.17 1.57
C ILE A 155 -6.27 14.82 2.55
N LEU A 156 -5.91 14.97 3.83
CA LEU A 156 -6.80 15.57 4.83
C LEU A 156 -7.04 17.06 4.59
N SER A 157 -6.10 17.76 3.95
CA SER A 157 -6.25 19.19 3.59
C SER A 157 -6.87 19.43 2.21
N HIS A 158 -7.09 18.36 1.41
CA HIS A 158 -7.60 18.45 0.04
C HIS A 158 -8.86 17.58 -0.14
N PRO A 159 -10.06 18.15 0.02
CA PRO A 159 -11.32 17.40 -0.06
C PRO A 159 -11.50 16.61 -1.37
N GLU A 160 -10.93 17.10 -2.47
CA GLU A 160 -10.97 16.41 -3.77
C GLU A 160 -10.23 15.07 -3.78
N CYS A 161 -9.32 14.83 -2.82
CA CYS A 161 -8.64 13.55 -2.62
C CYS A 161 -9.44 12.58 -1.72
N GLN A 162 -10.49 13.08 -1.05
CA GLN A 162 -11.28 12.32 -0.10
C GLN A 162 -12.46 11.61 -0.77
N VAL A 163 -12.16 10.84 -1.81
CA VAL A 163 -13.19 10.16 -2.60
C VAL A 163 -13.69 8.91 -1.86
N GLU A 164 -14.93 8.99 -1.38
CA GLU A 164 -15.58 7.89 -0.67
C GLU A 164 -15.96 6.74 -1.59
N ASP A 165 -15.80 5.50 -1.11
CA ASP A 165 -16.25 4.28 -1.77
C ASP A 165 -17.17 3.47 -0.84
N PRO A 166 -18.47 3.84 -0.76
CA PRO A 166 -19.41 3.15 0.14
C PRO A 166 -19.59 1.67 -0.19
N GLU A 167 -19.49 1.29 -1.46
CA GLU A 167 -19.61 -0.11 -1.88
C GLU A 167 -18.47 -0.95 -1.31
N PHE A 168 -17.25 -0.43 -1.36
CA PHE A 168 -16.09 -1.07 -0.78
C PHE A 168 -16.16 -1.10 0.76
N ASP A 169 -16.62 -0.03 1.40
CA ASP A 169 -16.79 0.01 2.85
C ASP A 169 -17.79 -1.06 3.33
N ILE A 170 -18.95 -1.17 2.67
CA ILE A 170 -19.97 -2.21 2.96
C ILE A 170 -19.39 -3.61 2.69
N TRP A 171 -18.62 -3.78 1.62
CA TRP A 171 -17.98 -5.05 1.33
C TRP A 171 -17.00 -5.46 2.43
N CYS A 172 -16.17 -4.54 2.92
CA CYS A 172 -15.28 -4.79 4.06
C CYS A 172 -16.05 -5.25 5.30
N ASP A 173 -17.15 -4.57 5.65
CA ASP A 173 -17.96 -4.93 6.80
C ASP A 173 -18.56 -6.35 6.66
N LYS A 174 -19.04 -6.71 5.46
CA LYS A 174 -19.56 -8.06 5.16
C LYS A 174 -18.48 -9.14 5.28
N VAL A 175 -17.29 -8.91 4.75
CA VAL A 175 -16.18 -9.86 4.78
C VAL A 175 -15.72 -10.10 6.22
N ILE A 176 -15.59 -9.03 7.02
CA ILE A 176 -15.22 -9.11 8.43
C ILE A 176 -16.28 -9.86 9.24
N ALA A 177 -17.56 -9.59 8.98
CA ALA A 177 -18.67 -10.28 9.63
C ALA A 177 -18.68 -11.77 9.31
N ALA A 178 -18.48 -12.15 8.05
CA ALA A 178 -18.42 -13.54 7.62
C ALA A 178 -17.28 -14.32 8.30
N GLN A 179 -16.08 -13.71 8.42
CA GLN A 179 -14.97 -14.34 9.12
C GLN A 179 -15.27 -14.55 10.61
N LYS A 180 -15.87 -13.55 11.27
CA LYS A 180 -16.26 -13.64 12.68
C LYS A 180 -17.31 -14.73 12.91
N GLU A 181 -18.28 -14.87 12.01
CA GLU A 181 -19.31 -15.89 12.09
C GLU A 181 -18.74 -17.29 11.88
N ALA A 182 -17.84 -17.47 10.88
CA ALA A 182 -17.15 -18.73 10.66
C ALA A 182 -16.37 -19.17 11.92
N LEU A 183 -15.68 -18.24 12.59
CA LEU A 183 -14.97 -18.54 13.83
C LEU A 183 -15.94 -18.96 14.95
N ARG A 184 -17.07 -18.27 15.12
CA ARG A 184 -18.08 -18.61 16.13
C ARG A 184 -18.69 -19.97 15.91
N SER A 185 -18.86 -20.39 14.66
CA SER A 185 -19.43 -21.70 14.33
C SER A 185 -18.51 -22.88 14.64
N LEU A 186 -17.24 -22.61 14.93
CA LEU A 186 -16.22 -23.62 15.26
C LEU A 186 -15.89 -23.67 16.76
N LEU A 187 -16.36 -22.70 17.53
CA LEU A 187 -16.18 -22.61 19.00
C LEU A 187 -17.41 -23.08 19.73
#